data_aeaad3514e37d3e543dbbff88fb87422
#
_entry.id   aeaad3514e37d3e543dbbff88fb87422
#
_cell.length_a   1.000
_cell.length_b   1.000
_cell.length_c   1.000
_cell.angle_alpha   90.00
_cell.angle_beta   90.00
_cell.angle_gamma   90.00
#
_symmetry.space_group_name_H-M   'P 1'
#
loop_
_entity.id
_entity.type
_entity.pdbx_description
1 polymer ?
#
loop_
_entity_poly.entity_id
_entity_poly.type
_entity_poly.pdbx_seq_one_letter_code
_entity_poly.pdbx_strand_id
1 'polypeptide(L)'
;MKVLITGGTGFIGSALTRSLTEQGFDVTVLSRYPDAVEKICGPGVNALNNLNQLKPEDTYQVIINLAGAPIFDAHWSDARKQVIRDSRISLTKKLVACMARMTVKPELLISGSAIGYYGDQGDVVLTEQSVTRADF
;
A
#
# COMPACT_ATOMS: atom_id res chain seq x y z
N MET A 1 15.83 -10.03 -4.55
CA MET A 1 14.81 -9.12 -5.14
C MET A 1 14.41 -8.13 -4.06
N LYS A 2 14.35 -6.83 -4.39
CA LYS A 2 13.95 -5.77 -3.44
C LYS A 2 12.47 -5.44 -3.59
N VAL A 3 11.77 -5.36 -2.47
CA VAL A 3 10.33 -5.10 -2.42
C VAL A 3 10.05 -3.90 -1.52
N LEU A 4 9.30 -2.92 -2.03
CA LEU A 4 8.80 -1.80 -1.22
C LEU A 4 7.32 -2.03 -0.91
N ILE A 5 6.95 -1.96 0.37
CA ILE A 5 5.57 -2.17 0.83
C ILE A 5 5.07 -0.93 1.54
N THR A 6 3.97 -0.34 1.09
CA THR A 6 3.20 0.62 1.88
C THR A 6 2.10 -0.11 2.65
N GLY A 7 1.84 0.30 3.88
CA GLY A 7 0.89 -0.42 4.74
C GLY A 7 1.40 -1.76 5.26
N GLY A 8 2.73 -2.00 5.21
CA GLY A 8 3.38 -3.23 5.66
C GLY A 8 3.21 -3.53 7.16
N THR A 9 2.82 -2.56 7.97
CA THR A 9 2.51 -2.76 9.41
C THR A 9 1.03 -3.06 9.68
N GLY A 10 0.19 -3.07 8.64
CA GLY A 10 -1.23 -3.40 8.75
C GLY A 10 -1.47 -4.92 8.84
N PHE A 11 -2.74 -5.30 8.96
CA PHE A 11 -3.14 -6.71 9.15
C PHE A 11 -2.61 -7.64 8.05
N ILE A 12 -2.90 -7.33 6.78
CA ILE A 12 -2.39 -8.11 5.64
C ILE A 12 -0.89 -7.84 5.45
N GLY A 13 -0.49 -6.56 5.52
CA GLY A 13 0.87 -6.12 5.22
C GLY A 13 1.92 -6.75 6.13
N SER A 14 1.65 -6.91 7.42
CA SER A 14 2.62 -7.50 8.36
C SER A 14 2.84 -8.99 8.13
N ALA A 15 1.79 -9.73 7.80
CA ALA A 15 1.88 -11.14 7.43
C ALA A 15 2.66 -11.32 6.11
N LEU A 16 2.34 -10.50 5.11
CA LEU A 16 3.03 -10.51 3.83
C LEU A 16 4.51 -10.13 3.96
N THR A 17 4.81 -9.07 4.74
CA THR A 17 6.19 -8.62 4.98
C THR A 17 7.03 -9.73 5.60
N ARG A 18 6.51 -10.40 6.63
CA ARG A 18 7.20 -11.55 7.27
C ARG A 18 7.45 -12.67 6.27
N SER A 19 6.43 -13.09 5.56
CA SER A 19 6.54 -14.20 4.59
C SER A 19 7.58 -13.89 3.51
N LEU A 20 7.60 -12.68 2.97
CA LEU A 20 8.59 -12.29 1.96
C LEU A 20 10.02 -12.25 2.54
N THR A 21 10.18 -11.74 3.77
CA THR A 21 11.49 -11.70 4.44
C THR A 21 12.01 -13.11 4.71
N GLU A 22 11.16 -14.02 5.18
CA GLU A 22 11.48 -15.42 5.40
C GLU A 22 11.90 -16.14 4.11
N GLN A 23 11.36 -15.72 2.97
CA GLN A 23 11.74 -16.22 1.64
C GLN A 23 13.02 -15.54 1.07
N GLY A 24 13.68 -14.69 1.84
CA GLY A 24 14.93 -14.05 1.46
C GLY A 24 14.78 -12.82 0.57
N PHE A 25 13.61 -12.20 0.50
CA PHE A 25 13.44 -10.92 -0.16
C PHE A 25 13.98 -9.78 0.71
N ASP A 26 14.59 -8.79 0.09
CA ASP A 26 15.01 -7.54 0.75
C ASP A 26 13.79 -6.60 0.82
N VAL A 27 13.12 -6.59 1.97
CA VAL A 27 11.84 -5.89 2.14
C VAL A 27 12.06 -4.55 2.85
N THR A 28 11.50 -3.49 2.26
CA THR A 28 11.42 -2.16 2.85
C THR A 28 9.97 -1.79 3.08
N VAL A 29 9.62 -1.37 4.29
CA VAL A 29 8.26 -0.94 4.65
C VAL A 29 8.21 0.57 4.82
N LEU A 30 7.30 1.23 4.10
CA LEU A 30 6.94 2.61 4.36
C LEU A 30 5.95 2.67 5.54
N SER A 31 6.37 3.26 6.65
CA SER A 31 5.57 3.39 7.87
C SER A 31 5.71 4.78 8.49
N ARG A 32 4.63 5.31 9.05
CA ARG A 32 4.64 6.53 9.87
C ARG A 32 5.44 6.35 11.17
N TYR A 33 5.64 5.10 11.57
CA TYR A 33 6.36 4.69 12.77
C TYR A 33 7.45 3.67 12.40
N PRO A 34 8.56 4.11 11.80
CA PRO A 34 9.61 3.21 11.31
C PRO A 34 10.20 2.34 12.42
N ASP A 35 10.36 2.89 13.63
CA ASP A 35 10.92 2.16 14.79
C ASP A 35 10.04 0.98 15.26
N ALA A 36 8.77 0.97 14.87
CA ALA A 36 7.85 -0.12 15.19
C ALA A 36 7.86 -1.24 14.13
N VAL A 37 8.48 -1.02 12.98
CA VAL A 37 8.41 -1.96 11.84
C VAL A 37 9.02 -3.31 12.20
N GLU A 38 10.21 -3.33 12.77
CA GLU A 38 10.87 -4.58 13.16
C GLU A 38 10.07 -5.37 14.20
N LYS A 39 9.49 -4.68 15.18
CA LYS A 39 8.63 -5.31 16.21
C LYS A 39 7.37 -5.94 15.61
N ILE A 40 6.80 -5.33 14.57
CA ILE A 40 5.54 -5.77 13.96
C ILE A 40 5.79 -6.82 12.88
N CYS A 41 6.80 -6.60 12.06
CA CYS A 41 7.04 -7.36 10.84
C CYS A 41 8.12 -8.44 10.99
N GLY A 42 8.92 -8.37 12.06
CA GLY A 42 10.05 -9.27 12.28
C GLY A 42 11.40 -8.64 11.92
N PRO A 43 12.51 -9.30 12.29
CA PRO A 43 13.85 -8.81 12.05
C PRO A 43 14.22 -8.80 10.56
N GLY A 44 15.17 -7.94 10.19
CA GLY A 44 15.70 -7.86 8.82
C GLY A 44 14.86 -7.07 7.85
N VAL A 45 13.79 -6.42 8.32
CA VAL A 45 12.93 -5.54 7.50
C VAL A 45 13.45 -4.11 7.57
N ASN A 46 13.71 -3.50 6.41
CA ASN A 46 14.06 -2.09 6.34
C ASN A 46 12.83 -1.21 6.51
N ALA A 47 13.02 -0.01 7.04
CA ALA A 47 11.92 0.93 7.28
C ALA A 47 12.22 2.31 6.69
N LEU A 48 11.19 2.91 6.10
CA LEU A 48 11.18 4.30 5.65
C LEU A 48 10.01 5.04 6.29
N ASN A 49 10.18 6.31 6.65
CA ASN A 49 9.07 7.13 7.12
C ASN A 49 8.50 8.04 6.03
N ASN A 50 9.24 8.25 4.94
CA ASN A 50 8.85 9.15 3.87
C ASN A 50 9.42 8.68 2.52
N LEU A 51 8.61 8.74 1.47
CA LEU A 51 9.03 8.44 0.09
C LEU A 51 10.12 9.39 -0.44
N ASN A 52 10.28 10.56 0.15
CA ASN A 52 11.36 11.49 -0.21
C ASN A 52 12.75 11.01 0.21
N GLN A 53 12.84 9.99 1.07
CA GLN A 53 14.11 9.34 1.41
C GLN A 53 14.62 8.46 0.27
N LEU A 54 13.73 8.05 -0.64
CA LEU A 54 14.09 7.27 -1.82
C LEU A 54 14.76 8.18 -2.85
N LYS A 55 15.95 7.77 -3.28
CA LYS A 55 16.72 8.44 -4.32
C LYS A 55 16.39 7.86 -5.69
N PRO A 56 16.68 8.59 -6.77
CA PRO A 56 16.46 8.08 -8.13
C PRO A 56 17.21 6.78 -8.45
N GLU A 57 18.37 6.57 -7.84
CA GLU A 57 19.22 5.39 -8.00
C GLU A 57 18.77 4.17 -7.17
N ASP A 58 17.86 4.34 -6.21
CA ASP A 58 17.30 3.22 -5.46
C ASP A 58 16.46 2.33 -6.39
N THR A 59 16.61 1.03 -6.24
CA THR A 59 15.93 0.05 -7.09
C THR A 59 15.01 -0.83 -6.27
N TYR A 60 13.77 -0.97 -6.72
CA TYR A 60 12.79 -1.93 -6.22
C TYR A 60 12.17 -2.65 -7.41
N GLN A 61 12.26 -3.96 -7.47
CA GLN A 61 11.64 -4.73 -8.55
C GLN A 61 10.13 -4.78 -8.39
N VAL A 62 9.66 -4.86 -7.13
CA VAL A 62 8.24 -4.93 -6.83
C VAL A 62 7.85 -3.83 -5.83
N ILE A 63 6.73 -3.18 -6.09
CA ILE A 63 6.10 -2.25 -5.15
C ILE A 63 4.71 -2.75 -4.82
N ILE A 64 4.39 -2.85 -3.52
CA ILE A 64 3.09 -3.31 -3.03
C ILE A 64 2.44 -2.20 -2.22
N ASN A 65 1.31 -1.70 -2.70
CA ASN A 65 0.57 -0.59 -2.10
C ASN A 65 -0.67 -1.11 -1.37
N LEU A 66 -0.55 -1.32 -0.05
CA LEU A 66 -1.64 -1.76 0.84
C LEU A 66 -2.05 -0.68 1.84
N ALA A 67 -1.48 0.53 1.74
CA ALA A 67 -1.77 1.58 2.69
C ALA A 67 -3.17 2.14 2.51
N GLY A 68 -3.83 2.36 3.63
CA GLY A 68 -5.14 3.00 3.71
C GLY A 68 -5.57 3.13 5.17
N ALA A 69 -6.19 4.26 5.53
CA ALA A 69 -6.79 4.40 6.84
C ALA A 69 -7.93 3.38 7.01
N PRO A 70 -8.08 2.77 8.21
CA PRO A 70 -9.17 1.85 8.49
C PRO A 70 -10.53 2.52 8.24
N ILE A 71 -11.48 1.78 7.68
CA ILE A 71 -12.78 2.32 7.27
C ILE A 71 -13.75 2.32 8.47
N PHE A 72 -13.59 1.36 9.38
CA PHE A 72 -14.56 1.08 10.46
C PHE A 72 -14.15 1.59 11.84
N ASP A 73 -12.99 2.23 12.00
CA ASP A 73 -12.46 2.64 13.32
C ASP A 73 -13.16 3.85 13.92
N ALA A 74 -13.95 4.60 13.14
CA ALA A 74 -14.62 5.79 13.61
C ALA A 74 -15.86 6.11 12.77
N HIS A 75 -16.74 6.94 13.34
CA HIS A 75 -17.94 7.43 12.64
C HIS A 75 -17.57 8.21 11.37
N TRP A 76 -18.36 8.04 10.30
CA TRP A 76 -18.11 8.62 8.97
C TRP A 76 -18.52 10.10 8.91
N SER A 77 -17.80 10.96 9.63
CA SER A 77 -17.85 12.41 9.43
C SER A 77 -17.16 12.80 8.14
N ASP A 78 -17.42 14.02 7.64
CA ASP A 78 -16.75 14.53 6.44
C ASP A 78 -15.24 14.61 6.62
N ALA A 79 -14.78 14.99 7.82
CA ALA A 79 -13.35 14.93 8.16
C ALA A 79 -12.78 13.50 8.07
N ARG A 80 -13.53 12.49 8.52
CA ARG A 80 -13.11 11.10 8.45
C ARG A 80 -13.08 10.58 7.02
N LYS A 81 -14.07 10.91 6.20
CA LYS A 81 -14.10 10.60 4.77
C LYS A 81 -12.88 11.18 4.06
N GLN A 82 -12.51 12.44 4.37
CA GLN A 82 -11.33 13.07 3.82
C GLN A 82 -10.04 12.31 4.21
N VAL A 83 -9.88 11.90 5.48
CA VAL A 83 -8.75 11.10 5.94
C VAL A 83 -8.67 9.77 5.17
N ILE A 84 -9.80 9.07 5.00
CA ILE A 84 -9.88 7.81 4.26
C ILE A 84 -9.44 8.02 2.79
N ARG A 85 -9.96 9.05 2.16
CA ARG A 85 -9.63 9.41 0.77
C ARG A 85 -8.16 9.76 0.60
N ASP A 86 -7.63 10.65 1.44
CA ASP A 86 -6.24 11.12 1.38
C ASP A 86 -5.25 10.00 1.66
N SER A 87 -5.56 9.10 2.58
CA SER A 87 -4.71 7.95 2.87
C SER A 87 -4.49 7.02 1.68
N ARG A 88 -5.40 7.05 0.70
CA ARG A 88 -5.33 6.24 -0.53
C ARG A 88 -4.86 7.07 -1.72
N ILE A 89 -5.58 8.13 -2.05
CA ILE A 89 -5.32 8.91 -3.27
C ILE A 89 -4.00 9.67 -3.18
N SER A 90 -3.79 10.41 -2.08
CA SER A 90 -2.58 11.24 -1.95
C SER A 90 -1.33 10.40 -1.82
N LEU A 91 -1.39 9.29 -1.10
CA LEU A 91 -0.25 8.39 -0.98
C LEU A 91 0.06 7.70 -2.33
N THR A 92 -0.97 7.20 -3.02
CA THR A 92 -0.78 6.55 -4.33
C THR A 92 -0.18 7.53 -5.35
N LYS A 93 -0.66 8.78 -5.39
CA LYS A 93 -0.09 9.83 -6.25
C LYS A 93 1.40 10.06 -5.94
N LYS A 94 1.77 10.16 -4.66
CA LYS A 94 3.17 10.33 -4.23
C LYS A 94 4.02 9.11 -4.60
N LEU A 95 3.48 7.90 -4.45
CA LEU A 95 4.15 6.66 -4.80
C LEU A 95 4.43 6.59 -6.31
N VAL A 96 3.42 6.87 -7.13
CA VAL A 96 3.57 6.92 -8.60
C VAL A 96 4.59 7.99 -9.03
N ALA A 97 4.54 9.18 -8.43
CA ALA A 97 5.52 10.23 -8.69
C ALA A 97 6.94 9.81 -8.27
N CYS A 98 7.07 9.07 -7.17
CA CYS A 98 8.34 8.50 -6.74
C CYS A 98 8.87 7.49 -7.77
N MET A 99 8.02 6.54 -8.19
CA MET A 99 8.36 5.56 -9.24
C MET A 99 8.78 6.24 -10.54
N ALA A 100 8.11 7.33 -10.93
CA ALA A 100 8.46 8.09 -12.14
C ALA A 100 9.85 8.72 -12.08
N ARG A 101 10.38 9.01 -10.89
CA ARG A 101 11.73 9.57 -10.70
C ARG A 101 12.83 8.51 -10.64
N MET A 102 12.50 7.25 -10.37
CA MET A 102 13.49 6.16 -10.31
C MET A 102 14.18 5.97 -11.66
N THR A 103 15.49 5.80 -11.64
CA THR A 103 16.29 5.51 -12.85
C THR A 103 15.90 4.15 -13.44
N VAL A 104 15.77 3.14 -12.57
CA VAL A 104 15.26 1.82 -12.94
C VAL A 104 13.83 1.72 -12.41
N LYS A 105 12.88 1.54 -13.31
CA LYS A 105 11.46 1.44 -12.94
C LYS A 105 11.17 0.08 -12.31
N PRO A 106 10.25 0.01 -11.34
CA PRO A 106 9.75 -1.26 -10.86
C PRO A 106 9.14 -2.10 -11.99
N GLU A 107 9.35 -3.39 -11.94
CA GLU A 107 8.78 -4.36 -12.90
C GLU A 107 7.30 -4.61 -12.61
N LEU A 108 6.89 -4.49 -11.34
CA LEU A 108 5.53 -4.79 -10.91
C LEU A 108 5.07 -3.81 -9.83
N LEU A 109 3.87 -3.26 -10.01
CA LEU A 109 3.11 -2.56 -8.98
C LEU A 109 1.85 -3.37 -8.66
N ILE A 110 1.71 -3.79 -7.40
CA ILE A 110 0.49 -4.40 -6.87
C ILE A 110 -0.20 -3.36 -5.99
N SER A 111 -1.42 -2.99 -6.29
CA SER A 111 -2.20 -2.04 -5.48
C SER A 111 -3.46 -2.69 -4.95
N GLY A 112 -3.67 -2.61 -3.63
CA GLY A 112 -4.89 -3.10 -3.01
C GLY A 112 -6.10 -2.30 -3.50
N SER A 113 -7.15 -3.01 -3.87
CA SER A 113 -8.46 -2.47 -4.20
C SER A 113 -9.49 -2.88 -3.13
N ALA A 114 -10.76 -2.69 -3.39
CA ALA A 114 -11.83 -3.07 -2.49
C ALA A 114 -13.05 -3.55 -3.27
N ILE A 115 -13.89 -4.37 -2.63
CA ILE A 115 -15.16 -4.86 -3.21
C ILE A 115 -16.09 -3.71 -3.60
N GLY A 116 -16.05 -2.58 -2.89
CA GLY A 116 -16.80 -1.37 -3.22
C GLY A 116 -16.44 -0.72 -4.56
N TYR A 117 -15.37 -1.17 -5.22
CA TYR A 117 -14.98 -0.69 -6.54
C TYR A 117 -16.08 -0.90 -7.60
N TYR A 118 -16.84 -1.97 -7.47
CA TYR A 118 -17.93 -2.29 -8.40
C TYR A 118 -19.27 -1.62 -8.03
N GLY A 119 -19.40 -1.05 -6.83
CA GLY A 119 -20.65 -0.52 -6.29
C GLY A 119 -21.66 -1.63 -5.94
N ASP A 120 -22.84 -1.21 -5.48
CA ASP A 120 -23.95 -2.14 -5.24
C ASP A 120 -24.64 -2.49 -6.56
N GLN A 121 -24.62 -3.76 -6.93
CA GLN A 121 -25.29 -4.29 -8.13
C GLN A 121 -26.33 -5.36 -7.79
N GLY A 122 -26.81 -5.39 -6.55
CA GLY A 122 -27.76 -6.40 -6.07
C GLY A 122 -27.17 -7.80 -6.10
N ASP A 123 -27.94 -8.77 -6.59
CA ASP A 123 -27.56 -10.21 -6.62
C ASP A 123 -26.71 -10.61 -7.86
N VAL A 124 -26.22 -9.62 -8.62
CA VAL A 124 -25.39 -9.89 -9.81
C VAL A 124 -24.01 -10.43 -9.38
N VAL A 125 -23.60 -11.56 -9.98
CA VAL A 125 -22.23 -12.08 -9.80
C VAL A 125 -21.23 -11.14 -10.46
N LEU A 126 -20.31 -10.58 -9.66
CA LEU A 126 -19.29 -9.66 -10.13
C LEU A 126 -18.03 -10.44 -10.55
N THR A 127 -17.45 -10.00 -11.67
CA THR A 127 -16.17 -10.47 -12.19
C THR A 127 -15.25 -9.28 -12.47
N GLU A 128 -14.00 -9.53 -12.85
CA GLU A 128 -13.05 -8.48 -13.21
C GLU A 128 -13.49 -7.66 -14.44
N GLN A 129 -14.40 -8.19 -15.26
CA GLN A 129 -15.00 -7.52 -16.44
C GLN A 129 -16.28 -6.75 -16.10
N SER A 130 -16.75 -6.84 -14.87
CA SER A 130 -17.98 -6.13 -14.47
C SER A 130 -17.81 -4.62 -14.53
N VAL A 131 -18.85 -3.94 -14.97
CA VAL A 131 -18.87 -2.47 -15.04
C VAL A 131 -18.85 -1.88 -13.63
N THR A 132 -18.00 -0.88 -13.41
CA THR A 132 -17.97 -0.16 -12.14
C THR A 132 -19.11 0.82 -12.04
N ARG A 133 -19.80 0.87 -10.91
CA ARG A 133 -20.72 1.95 -10.55
C ARG A 133 -20.01 2.84 -9.54
N ALA A 134 -19.72 4.07 -9.93
CA ALA A 134 -19.08 5.04 -9.07
C ALA A 134 -20.10 5.57 -8.04
N ASP A 135 -20.13 4.93 -6.88
CA ASP A 135 -20.82 5.43 -5.69
C ASP A 135 -19.78 5.92 -4.68
N PHE A 136 -19.08 7.01 -5.02
CA PHE A 136 -18.28 7.68 -3.98
C PHE A 136 -17.45 8.81 -4.59
#